data_fdc5703c7588b727149fa0f60686f72c
#
_entry.id   fdc5703c7588b727149fa0f60686f72c
#
_cell.length_a   1.000
_cell.length_b   1.000
_cell.length_c   1.000
_cell.angle_alpha   90.00
_cell.angle_beta   90.00
_cell.angle_gamma   90.00
#
_symmetry.space_group_name_H-M   'P 1'
#
loop_
_entity.id
_entity.type
_entity.pdbx_description
1 polymer ?
#
loop_
_entity_poly.entity_id
_entity_poly.type
_entity_poly.pdbx_seq_one_letter_code
_entity_poly.pdbx_strand_id
1 'polypeptide(L)'
;ITEVQLRLSPIPESIMAAVCHFPTLENAVQTAQQVIQYGIPIARIEMLNKDQMGISIRYSKLKDIQEVPTLFFEFHGSEISNDENIKIVEEISKDNNGSSFKWAKDLEERNKLWKARWDVYYSVKALINNGRVYSTDVCLPISNITECVNYAEEQAKKFGLRAPMVGHLGDGNFHVLLPFDPEKKEMYKKIREFNDLLIKKAL
;
A
#
# COMPACT_ATOMS: atom_id res chain seq x y z
N ILE A 1 7.38 12.42 -24.88
CA ILE A 1 7.64 13.62 -24.07
C ILE A 1 9.00 14.14 -24.47
N THR A 2 9.09 15.37 -24.91
CA THR A 2 10.33 15.99 -25.40
C THR A 2 10.83 17.10 -24.47
N GLU A 3 9.96 17.63 -23.61
CA GLU A 3 10.27 18.68 -22.66
C GLU A 3 9.30 18.62 -21.48
N VAL A 4 9.79 18.89 -20.27
CA VAL A 4 9.00 18.94 -19.02
C VAL A 4 9.48 20.11 -18.18
N GLN A 5 8.54 20.94 -17.71
CA GLN A 5 8.79 21.97 -16.70
C GLN A 5 8.34 21.45 -15.33
N LEU A 6 9.25 21.43 -14.36
CA LEU A 6 8.98 20.92 -13.02
C LEU A 6 9.19 22.00 -11.96
N ARG A 7 8.31 22.03 -10.97
CA ARG A 7 8.54 22.76 -9.72
C ARG A 7 9.31 21.85 -8.78
N LEU A 8 10.47 22.28 -8.33
CA LEU A 8 11.31 21.53 -7.39
C LEU A 8 11.02 21.98 -5.96
N SER A 9 11.10 21.04 -5.03
CA SER A 9 11.11 21.27 -3.59
C SER A 9 12.53 21.11 -3.03
N PRO A 10 12.89 21.80 -1.92
CA PRO A 10 14.18 21.58 -1.28
C PRO A 10 14.31 20.14 -0.76
N ILE A 11 15.53 19.68 -0.63
CA ILE A 11 15.83 18.40 0.05
C ILE A 11 15.45 18.56 1.53
N PRO A 12 14.64 17.66 2.11
CA PRO A 12 14.26 17.75 3.51
C PRO A 12 15.48 17.57 4.42
N GLU A 13 15.50 18.30 5.53
CA GLU A 13 16.53 18.21 6.56
C GLU A 13 16.59 16.80 7.18
N SER A 14 15.41 16.22 7.42
CA SER A 14 15.24 14.89 8.01
C SER A 14 14.21 14.09 7.23
N ILE A 15 14.51 12.80 7.03
CA ILE A 15 13.58 11.81 6.48
C ILE A 15 13.45 10.69 7.50
N MET A 16 12.23 10.40 7.93
CA MET A 16 11.92 9.28 8.81
C MET A 16 10.91 8.35 8.18
N ALA A 17 10.97 7.07 8.50
CA ALA A 17 10.00 6.08 8.05
C ALA A 17 9.38 5.37 9.25
N ALA A 18 8.12 4.96 9.10
CA ALA A 18 7.45 4.12 10.09
C ALA A 18 6.64 3.02 9.41
N VAL A 19 6.38 1.94 10.16
CA VAL A 19 5.55 0.81 9.74
C VAL A 19 4.62 0.46 10.89
N CYS A 20 3.35 0.19 10.57
CA CYS A 20 2.35 -0.28 11.52
C CYS A 20 1.53 -1.42 10.94
N HIS A 21 1.25 -2.43 11.74
CA HIS A 21 0.45 -3.60 11.40
C HIS A 21 -0.98 -3.47 11.93
N PHE A 22 -1.96 -3.94 11.16
CA PHE A 22 -3.38 -3.81 11.51
C PHE A 22 -4.09 -5.17 11.45
N PRO A 23 -5.13 -5.39 12.29
CA PRO A 23 -5.89 -6.64 12.25
C PRO A 23 -6.73 -6.79 10.99
N THR A 24 -7.20 -5.66 10.42
CA THR A 24 -8.02 -5.63 9.20
C THR A 24 -7.52 -4.57 8.22
N LEU A 25 -7.84 -4.75 6.94
CA LEU A 25 -7.53 -3.77 5.91
C LEU A 25 -8.29 -2.46 6.14
N GLU A 26 -9.52 -2.55 6.64
CA GLU A 26 -10.34 -1.40 7.00
C GLU A 26 -9.66 -0.52 8.05
N ASN A 27 -9.14 -1.10 9.14
CA ASN A 27 -8.39 -0.35 10.16
C ASN A 27 -7.17 0.38 9.58
N ALA A 28 -6.44 -0.27 8.69
CA ALA A 28 -5.30 0.35 8.01
C ALA A 28 -5.75 1.56 7.16
N VAL A 29 -6.78 1.40 6.34
CA VAL A 29 -7.27 2.47 5.46
C VAL A 29 -7.86 3.62 6.27
N GLN A 30 -8.62 3.35 7.34
CA GLN A 30 -9.16 4.37 8.24
C GLN A 30 -8.04 5.18 8.91
N THR A 31 -6.95 4.51 9.32
CA THR A 31 -5.77 5.21 9.85
C THR A 31 -5.20 6.18 8.82
N ALA A 32 -4.99 5.75 7.58
CA ALA A 32 -4.48 6.62 6.54
C ALA A 32 -5.41 7.82 6.26
N GLN A 33 -6.73 7.59 6.22
CA GLN A 33 -7.72 8.67 6.08
C GLN A 33 -7.63 9.69 7.22
N GLN A 34 -7.55 9.24 8.48
CA GLN A 34 -7.45 10.13 9.65
C GLN A 34 -6.15 10.93 9.65
N VAL A 35 -5.01 10.32 9.33
CA VAL A 35 -3.71 11.01 9.22
C VAL A 35 -3.82 12.18 8.23
N ILE A 36 -4.47 11.97 7.09
CA ILE A 36 -4.65 13.02 6.08
C ILE A 36 -5.67 14.06 6.54
N GLN A 37 -6.79 13.65 7.13
CA GLN A 37 -7.84 14.55 7.63
C GLN A 37 -7.34 15.47 8.74
N TYR A 38 -6.45 14.99 9.61
CA TYR A 38 -5.81 15.81 10.62
C TYR A 38 -4.74 16.76 10.07
N GLY A 39 -4.47 16.69 8.76
CA GLY A 39 -3.51 17.58 8.11
C GLY A 39 -2.06 17.30 8.48
N ILE A 40 -1.74 16.08 8.90
CA ILE A 40 -0.37 15.69 9.21
C ILE A 40 0.47 15.78 7.92
N PRO A 41 1.59 16.54 7.93
CA PRO A 41 2.44 16.68 6.77
C PRO A 41 3.25 15.40 6.55
N ILE A 42 2.63 14.46 5.84
CA ILE A 42 3.24 13.17 5.51
C ILE A 42 3.67 13.14 4.05
N ALA A 43 4.87 12.62 3.77
CA ALA A 43 5.40 12.54 2.42
C ALA A 43 4.74 11.44 1.60
N ARG A 44 4.43 10.30 2.23
CA ARG A 44 3.66 9.20 1.61
C ARG A 44 3.10 8.24 2.65
N ILE A 45 1.97 7.64 2.30
CA ILE A 45 1.35 6.53 3.02
C ILE A 45 1.11 5.41 2.01
N GLU A 46 1.78 4.28 2.22
CA GLU A 46 1.68 3.10 1.39
C GLU A 46 1.01 1.96 2.15
N MET A 47 0.21 1.17 1.47
CA MET A 47 -0.54 0.07 2.03
C MET A 47 -0.22 -1.24 1.33
N LEU A 48 -0.04 -2.31 2.09
CA LEU A 48 -0.09 -3.69 1.61
C LEU A 48 -1.21 -4.43 2.36
N ASN A 49 -2.08 -5.11 1.63
CA ASN A 49 -3.04 -6.01 2.29
C ASN A 49 -2.36 -7.29 2.78
N LYS A 50 -3.09 -8.10 3.55
CA LYS A 50 -2.57 -9.35 4.13
C LYS A 50 -1.95 -10.28 3.08
N ASP A 51 -2.63 -10.48 1.94
CA ASP A 51 -2.14 -11.39 0.89
C ASP A 51 -0.82 -10.88 0.28
N GLN A 52 -0.72 -9.58 0.00
CA GLN A 52 0.51 -8.98 -0.50
C GLN A 52 1.64 -9.05 0.52
N MET A 53 1.35 -8.80 1.80
CA MET A 53 2.36 -8.94 2.86
C MET A 53 2.92 -10.36 2.90
N GLY A 54 2.06 -11.38 2.90
CA GLY A 54 2.52 -12.77 2.89
C GLY A 54 3.35 -13.13 1.67
N ILE A 55 3.00 -12.62 0.50
CA ILE A 55 3.78 -12.81 -0.73
C ILE A 55 5.16 -12.16 -0.60
N SER A 56 5.20 -10.88 -0.18
CA SER A 56 6.45 -10.14 -0.02
C SER A 56 7.38 -10.77 1.03
N ILE A 57 6.83 -11.20 2.18
CA ILE A 57 7.60 -11.86 3.25
C ILE A 57 8.28 -13.13 2.71
N ARG A 58 7.54 -13.99 2.00
CA ARG A 58 8.08 -15.23 1.44
C ARG A 58 9.13 -14.97 0.35
N TYR A 59 8.86 -14.04 -0.55
CA TYR A 59 9.76 -13.68 -1.65
C TYR A 59 11.08 -13.10 -1.15
N SER A 60 11.01 -12.12 -0.25
CA SER A 60 12.18 -11.40 0.27
C SER A 60 12.81 -12.06 1.50
N LYS A 61 12.27 -13.24 1.92
CA LYS A 61 12.74 -14.00 3.10
C LYS A 61 12.82 -13.14 4.37
N LEU A 62 11.84 -12.27 4.55
CA LEU A 62 11.79 -11.37 5.70
C LEU A 62 11.47 -12.17 6.98
N LYS A 63 12.12 -11.81 8.08
CA LYS A 63 11.93 -12.43 9.40
C LYS A 63 11.25 -11.43 10.32
N ASP A 64 10.52 -11.96 11.30
CA ASP A 64 9.90 -11.18 12.38
C ASP A 64 8.90 -10.10 11.90
N ILE A 65 8.25 -10.34 10.74
CA ILE A 65 7.21 -9.50 10.17
C ILE A 65 5.90 -10.30 10.10
N GLN A 66 4.80 -9.67 10.52
CA GLN A 66 3.48 -10.30 10.55
C GLN A 66 2.83 -10.28 9.15
N GLU A 67 2.14 -11.39 8.81
CA GLU A 67 1.32 -11.50 7.59
C GLU A 67 -0.08 -10.92 7.85
N VAL A 68 -0.14 -9.59 7.98
CA VAL A 68 -1.36 -8.80 8.21
C VAL A 68 -1.33 -7.52 7.37
N PRO A 69 -2.46 -6.83 7.19
CA PRO A 69 -2.48 -5.52 6.55
C PRO A 69 -1.50 -4.56 7.22
N THR A 70 -0.71 -3.85 6.41
CA THR A 70 0.40 -3.04 6.91
C THR A 70 0.43 -1.69 6.20
N LEU A 71 0.61 -0.61 6.98
CA LEU A 71 0.93 0.72 6.47
C LEU A 71 2.42 1.01 6.62
N PHE A 72 2.94 1.70 5.62
CA PHE A 72 4.29 2.24 5.57
C PHE A 72 4.17 3.75 5.42
N PHE A 73 4.81 4.49 6.32
CA PHE A 73 4.78 5.94 6.36
C PHE A 73 6.17 6.51 6.08
N GLU A 74 6.24 7.67 5.43
CA GLU A 74 7.46 8.44 5.31
C GLU A 74 7.18 9.91 5.61
N PHE A 75 8.02 10.49 6.45
CA PHE A 75 7.92 11.87 6.93
C PHE A 75 9.11 12.67 6.43
N HIS A 76 8.85 13.85 5.88
CA HIS A 76 9.84 14.81 5.42
C HIS A 76 9.68 16.13 6.18
N GLY A 77 10.76 16.64 6.78
CA GLY A 77 10.70 17.90 7.52
C GLY A 77 11.96 18.17 8.32
N SER A 78 11.84 18.96 9.39
CA SER A 78 12.86 19.04 10.43
C SER A 78 12.80 17.82 11.33
N GLU A 79 13.85 17.56 12.08
CA GLU A 79 13.89 16.46 13.04
C GLU A 79 12.78 16.57 14.09
N ILE A 80 12.60 17.75 14.66
CA ILE A 80 11.57 18.03 15.68
C ILE A 80 10.17 17.80 15.11
N SER A 81 9.89 18.33 13.92
CA SER A 81 8.58 18.16 13.27
C SER A 81 8.27 16.68 12.98
N ASN A 82 9.26 15.93 12.51
CA ASN A 82 9.08 14.51 12.23
C ASN A 82 8.83 13.70 13.51
N ASP A 83 9.53 14.00 14.61
CA ASP A 83 9.32 13.35 15.91
C ASP A 83 7.91 13.60 16.47
N GLU A 84 7.38 14.82 16.30
CA GLU A 84 6.01 15.16 16.70
C GLU A 84 4.98 14.44 15.83
N ASN A 85 5.15 14.48 14.51
CA ASN A 85 4.24 13.84 13.56
C ASN A 85 4.20 12.31 13.73
N ILE A 86 5.34 11.67 13.99
CA ILE A 86 5.42 10.22 14.26
C ILE A 86 4.59 9.86 15.50
N LYS A 87 4.68 10.63 16.58
CA LYS A 87 3.89 10.37 17.80
C LYS A 87 2.39 10.47 17.55
N ILE A 88 1.96 11.49 16.80
CA ILE A 88 0.55 11.66 16.44
C ILE A 88 0.07 10.48 15.57
N VAL A 89 0.85 10.10 14.56
CA VAL A 89 0.51 8.96 13.69
C VAL A 89 0.51 7.64 14.46
N GLU A 90 1.39 7.46 15.44
CA GLU A 90 1.37 6.31 16.33
C GLU A 90 0.09 6.25 17.16
N GLU A 91 -0.36 7.38 17.72
CA GLU A 91 -1.62 7.46 18.47
C GLU A 91 -2.83 7.14 17.59
N ILE A 92 -2.94 7.78 16.41
CA ILE A 92 -4.00 7.48 15.43
C ILE A 92 -3.98 5.99 15.05
N SER A 93 -2.80 5.41 14.86
CA SER A 93 -2.67 3.98 14.54
C SER A 93 -3.18 3.10 15.68
N LYS A 94 -2.86 3.43 16.94
CA LYS A 94 -3.35 2.71 18.14
C LYS A 94 -4.87 2.78 18.26
N ASP A 95 -5.46 3.94 18.02
CA ASP A 95 -6.92 4.14 18.06
C ASP A 95 -7.66 3.27 17.02
N ASN A 96 -6.97 2.94 15.92
CA ASN A 96 -7.45 2.00 14.89
C ASN A 96 -6.92 0.57 15.06
N ASN A 97 -6.60 0.16 16.27
CA ASN A 97 -6.10 -1.18 16.60
C ASN A 97 -4.75 -1.55 15.94
N GLY A 98 -3.96 -0.56 15.55
CA GLY A 98 -2.62 -0.77 15.04
C GLY A 98 -1.68 -1.34 16.10
N SER A 99 -0.76 -2.17 15.67
CA SER A 99 0.21 -2.86 16.52
C SER A 99 1.62 -2.81 15.92
N SER A 100 2.61 -3.05 16.78
CA SER A 100 4.01 -3.13 16.35
C SER A 100 4.46 -1.90 15.53
N PHE A 101 4.04 -0.70 15.97
CA PHE A 101 4.51 0.54 15.37
C PHE A 101 6.03 0.63 15.53
N LYS A 102 6.74 0.68 14.42
CA LYS A 102 8.21 0.80 14.39
C LYS A 102 8.58 1.96 13.49
N TRP A 103 9.54 2.76 13.90
CA TRP A 103 10.05 3.84 13.08
C TRP A 103 11.58 3.88 13.04
N ALA A 104 12.15 4.50 12.03
CA ALA A 104 13.58 4.59 11.81
C ALA A 104 13.95 5.92 11.15
N LYS A 105 15.08 6.49 11.57
CA LYS A 105 15.70 7.67 11.00
C LYS A 105 16.90 7.30 10.11
N ASP A 106 17.68 6.32 10.54
CA ASP A 106 18.82 5.84 9.80
C ASP A 106 18.43 5.22 8.45
N LEU A 107 19.20 5.48 7.41
CA LEU A 107 18.90 5.05 6.03
C LEU A 107 18.81 3.52 5.91
N GLU A 108 19.69 2.78 6.59
CA GLU A 108 19.72 1.32 6.51
C GLU A 108 18.46 0.73 7.17
N GLU A 109 18.09 1.24 8.37
CA GLU A 109 16.88 0.82 9.07
C GLU A 109 15.61 1.18 8.29
N ARG A 110 15.54 2.39 7.70
CA ARG A 110 14.43 2.77 6.81
C ARG A 110 14.32 1.81 5.63
N ASN A 111 15.42 1.47 4.99
CA ASN A 111 15.45 0.53 3.88
C ASN A 111 14.97 -0.86 4.29
N LYS A 112 15.29 -1.32 5.51
CA LYS A 112 14.76 -2.58 6.06
C LYS A 112 13.24 -2.53 6.23
N LEU A 113 12.70 -1.42 6.77
CA LEU A 113 11.24 -1.24 6.91
C LEU A 113 10.53 -1.26 5.55
N TRP A 114 11.09 -0.62 4.53
CA TRP A 114 10.49 -0.51 3.21
C TRP A 114 10.66 -1.73 2.30
N LYS A 115 11.48 -2.69 2.68
CA LYS A 115 11.84 -3.82 1.79
C LYS A 115 10.63 -4.61 1.31
N ALA A 116 9.66 -4.88 2.17
CA ALA A 116 8.42 -5.59 1.79
C ALA A 116 7.63 -4.85 0.70
N ARG A 117 7.67 -3.50 0.74
CA ARG A 117 6.97 -2.63 -0.23
C ARG A 117 7.69 -2.57 -1.57
N TRP A 118 9.01 -2.54 -1.59
CA TRP A 118 9.77 -2.46 -2.85
C TRP A 118 9.66 -3.71 -3.70
N ASP A 119 9.59 -4.87 -3.09
CA ASP A 119 9.56 -6.15 -3.79
C ASP A 119 8.15 -6.57 -4.28
N VAL A 120 7.12 -5.71 -4.09
CA VAL A 120 5.70 -6.00 -4.35
C VAL A 120 5.47 -6.62 -5.74
N TYR A 121 5.83 -5.92 -6.81
CA TYR A 121 5.56 -6.38 -8.18
C TYR A 121 6.28 -7.68 -8.51
N TYR A 122 7.56 -7.75 -8.17
CA TYR A 122 8.39 -8.93 -8.46
C TYR A 122 7.96 -10.15 -7.66
N SER A 123 7.53 -9.93 -6.42
CA SER A 123 7.02 -10.99 -5.55
C SER A 123 5.74 -11.63 -6.10
N VAL A 124 4.82 -10.81 -6.63
CA VAL A 124 3.59 -11.32 -7.27
C VAL A 124 3.91 -12.00 -8.61
N LYS A 125 4.80 -11.43 -9.41
CA LYS A 125 5.24 -12.02 -10.68
C LYS A 125 5.87 -13.40 -10.48
N ALA A 126 6.59 -13.60 -9.40
CA ALA A 126 7.24 -14.88 -9.08
C ALA A 126 6.27 -16.00 -8.66
N LEU A 127 4.98 -15.71 -8.45
CA LEU A 127 3.98 -16.72 -8.05
C LEU A 127 3.65 -17.73 -9.16
N ILE A 128 3.84 -17.33 -10.43
CA ILE A 128 3.53 -18.18 -11.60
C ILE A 128 4.76 -18.20 -12.51
N ASN A 129 5.28 -19.39 -12.78
CA ASN A 129 6.38 -19.56 -13.73
C ASN A 129 5.93 -19.08 -15.12
N ASN A 130 6.71 -18.20 -15.76
CA ASN A 130 6.35 -17.50 -17.00
C ASN A 130 5.04 -16.69 -16.96
N GLY A 131 4.49 -16.46 -15.75
CA GLY A 131 3.27 -15.70 -15.54
C GLY A 131 3.44 -14.22 -15.83
N ARG A 132 2.29 -13.54 -15.95
CA ARG A 132 2.17 -12.09 -16.04
C ARG A 132 1.39 -11.56 -14.84
N VAL A 133 1.51 -10.29 -14.61
CA VAL A 133 0.72 -9.58 -13.60
C VAL A 133 -0.12 -8.53 -14.32
N TYR A 134 -1.44 -8.59 -14.16
CA TYR A 134 -2.33 -7.50 -14.52
C TYR A 134 -2.46 -6.59 -13.29
N SER A 135 -2.02 -5.36 -13.42
CA SER A 135 -2.19 -4.34 -12.38
C SER A 135 -3.43 -3.51 -12.70
N THR A 136 -4.41 -3.48 -11.82
CA THR A 136 -5.47 -2.48 -11.89
C THR A 136 -4.92 -1.13 -11.49
N ASP A 137 -5.63 -0.06 -11.85
CA ASP A 137 -5.24 1.30 -11.46
C ASP A 137 -6.50 2.14 -11.27
N VAL A 138 -6.81 2.48 -10.04
CA VAL A 138 -7.94 3.33 -9.68
C VAL A 138 -7.50 4.40 -8.70
N CYS A 139 -7.98 5.61 -8.93
CA CYS A 139 -7.77 6.76 -8.05
C CYS A 139 -9.11 7.40 -7.76
N LEU A 140 -9.39 7.68 -6.49
CA LEU A 140 -10.68 8.18 -6.03
C LEU A 140 -10.50 9.09 -4.81
N PRO A 141 -11.52 9.88 -4.45
CA PRO A 141 -11.46 10.69 -3.24
C PRO A 141 -11.13 9.81 -2.02
N ILE A 142 -10.21 10.29 -1.18
CA ILE A 142 -9.70 9.56 -0.01
C ILE A 142 -10.84 9.08 0.91
N SER A 143 -11.92 9.85 1.02
CA SER A 143 -13.11 9.47 1.78
C SER A 143 -13.78 8.16 1.31
N ASN A 144 -13.62 7.81 0.04
CA ASN A 144 -14.28 6.66 -0.59
C ASN A 144 -13.37 5.43 -0.70
N ILE A 145 -12.09 5.56 -0.32
CA ILE A 145 -11.10 4.51 -0.57
C ILE A 145 -11.40 3.24 0.23
N THR A 146 -11.86 3.35 1.48
CA THR A 146 -12.22 2.19 2.31
C THR A 146 -13.31 1.35 1.65
N GLU A 147 -14.37 2.00 1.17
CA GLU A 147 -15.47 1.31 0.51
C GLU A 147 -15.02 0.60 -0.78
N CYS A 148 -14.19 1.28 -1.59
CA CYS A 148 -13.71 0.73 -2.85
C CYS A 148 -12.73 -0.43 -2.65
N VAL A 149 -11.85 -0.36 -1.65
CA VAL A 149 -10.91 -1.43 -1.29
C VAL A 149 -11.67 -2.68 -0.80
N ASN A 150 -12.65 -2.50 0.09
CA ASN A 150 -13.50 -3.60 0.57
C ASN A 150 -14.28 -4.24 -0.59
N TYR A 151 -14.85 -3.42 -1.49
CA TYR A 151 -15.50 -3.89 -2.71
C TYR A 151 -14.55 -4.72 -3.58
N ALA A 152 -13.31 -4.27 -3.77
CA ALA A 152 -12.32 -5.00 -4.56
C ALA A 152 -12.01 -6.38 -3.94
N GLU A 153 -11.85 -6.48 -2.60
CA GLU A 153 -11.65 -7.77 -1.93
C GLU A 153 -12.85 -8.71 -2.10
N GLU A 154 -14.06 -8.19 -1.97
CA GLU A 154 -15.30 -8.96 -2.12
C GLU A 154 -15.44 -9.48 -3.56
N GLN A 155 -15.26 -8.61 -4.56
CA GLN A 155 -15.36 -9.04 -5.97
C GLN A 155 -14.28 -10.05 -6.33
N ALA A 156 -13.03 -9.85 -5.90
CA ALA A 156 -11.97 -10.81 -6.14
C ALA A 156 -12.33 -12.21 -5.62
N LYS A 157 -12.92 -12.30 -4.42
CA LYS A 157 -13.42 -13.57 -3.87
C LYS A 157 -14.52 -14.18 -4.76
N LYS A 158 -15.48 -13.39 -5.24
CA LYS A 158 -16.54 -13.86 -6.15
C LYS A 158 -16.01 -14.41 -7.46
N PHE A 159 -14.99 -13.79 -8.02
CA PHE A 159 -14.33 -14.24 -9.25
C PHE A 159 -13.34 -15.40 -9.03
N GLY A 160 -13.07 -15.78 -7.77
CA GLY A 160 -12.03 -16.77 -7.43
C GLY A 160 -10.62 -16.28 -7.80
N LEU A 161 -10.37 -14.98 -7.74
CA LEU A 161 -9.09 -14.36 -8.02
C LEU A 161 -8.29 -14.18 -6.73
N ARG A 162 -7.00 -14.43 -6.79
CA ARG A 162 -6.07 -13.98 -5.77
C ARG A 162 -5.81 -12.49 -5.97
N ALA A 163 -5.96 -11.69 -4.92
CA ALA A 163 -5.98 -10.24 -5.01
C ALA A 163 -5.01 -9.57 -4.03
N PRO A 164 -3.69 -9.76 -4.19
CA PRO A 164 -2.73 -8.95 -3.48
C PRO A 164 -2.91 -7.47 -3.86
N MET A 165 -2.97 -6.59 -2.84
CA MET A 165 -3.22 -5.17 -3.02
C MET A 165 -2.07 -4.34 -2.49
N VAL A 166 -1.78 -3.28 -3.21
CA VAL A 166 -0.86 -2.20 -2.83
C VAL A 166 -1.54 -0.87 -3.10
N GLY A 167 -1.36 0.10 -2.20
CA GLY A 167 -2.00 1.41 -2.36
C GLY A 167 -1.08 2.55 -2.00
N HIS A 168 -1.18 3.64 -2.78
CA HIS A 168 -0.67 4.96 -2.50
C HIS A 168 -1.78 5.75 -1.80
N LEU A 169 -2.07 5.38 -0.54
CA LEU A 169 -3.26 5.89 0.15
C LEU A 169 -3.24 7.41 0.34
N GLY A 170 -2.05 8.00 0.40
CA GLY A 170 -1.89 9.46 0.45
C GLY A 170 -2.50 10.18 -0.75
N ASP A 171 -2.55 9.52 -1.90
CA ASP A 171 -3.05 10.05 -3.17
C ASP A 171 -4.45 9.53 -3.54
N GLY A 172 -5.05 8.67 -2.71
CA GLY A 172 -6.33 8.03 -3.01
C GLY A 172 -6.24 6.93 -4.08
N ASN A 173 -5.04 6.42 -4.35
CA ASN A 173 -4.77 5.44 -5.40
C ASN A 173 -4.47 4.06 -4.81
N PHE A 174 -4.96 3.00 -5.46
CA PHE A 174 -4.55 1.64 -5.17
C PHE A 174 -4.60 0.72 -6.39
N HIS A 175 -3.87 -0.38 -6.29
CA HIS A 175 -3.75 -1.40 -7.31
C HIS A 175 -4.07 -2.79 -6.74
N VAL A 176 -4.79 -3.60 -7.50
CA VAL A 176 -4.88 -5.04 -7.29
C VAL A 176 -3.96 -5.71 -8.30
N LEU A 177 -3.01 -6.50 -7.82
CA LEU A 177 -2.02 -7.17 -8.65
C LEU A 177 -2.49 -8.61 -8.92
N LEU A 178 -2.99 -8.87 -10.11
CA LEU A 178 -3.62 -10.13 -10.48
C LEU A 178 -2.63 -10.99 -11.28
N PRO A 179 -1.98 -11.99 -10.66
CA PRO A 179 -1.08 -12.88 -11.36
C PRO A 179 -1.87 -13.84 -12.24
N PHE A 180 -1.45 -14.06 -13.48
CA PHE A 180 -2.09 -14.97 -14.40
C PHE A 180 -1.11 -15.63 -15.37
N ASP A 181 -1.50 -16.80 -15.84
CA ASP A 181 -0.87 -17.52 -16.93
C ASP A 181 -1.42 -17.00 -18.27
N PRO A 182 -0.58 -16.41 -19.15
CA PRO A 182 -1.05 -15.84 -20.41
C PRO A 182 -1.68 -16.86 -21.38
N GLU A 183 -1.42 -18.15 -21.18
CA GLU A 183 -2.02 -19.22 -21.98
C GLU A 183 -3.48 -19.51 -21.56
N LYS A 184 -3.87 -19.12 -20.33
CA LYS A 184 -5.22 -19.32 -19.78
C LYS A 184 -6.16 -18.15 -20.10
N LYS A 185 -6.70 -18.13 -21.33
CA LYS A 185 -7.59 -17.05 -21.81
C LYS A 185 -8.78 -16.77 -20.90
N GLU A 186 -9.39 -17.79 -20.30
CA GLU A 186 -10.52 -17.64 -19.38
C GLU A 186 -10.15 -16.87 -18.10
N MET A 187 -8.94 -17.09 -17.58
CA MET A 187 -8.44 -16.31 -16.42
C MET A 187 -8.30 -14.84 -16.79
N TYR A 188 -7.73 -14.54 -17.95
CA TYR A 188 -7.58 -13.16 -18.41
C TYR A 188 -8.94 -12.48 -18.62
N LYS A 189 -9.95 -13.19 -19.13
CA LYS A 189 -11.31 -12.66 -19.26
C LYS A 189 -11.91 -12.27 -17.89
N LYS A 190 -11.81 -13.16 -16.89
CA LYS A 190 -12.24 -12.88 -15.52
C LYS A 190 -11.53 -11.65 -14.93
N ILE A 191 -10.24 -11.51 -15.16
CA ILE A 191 -9.44 -10.36 -14.71
C ILE A 191 -9.96 -9.06 -15.34
N ARG A 192 -10.30 -9.08 -16.63
CA ARG A 192 -10.85 -7.91 -17.33
C ARG A 192 -12.23 -7.53 -16.78
N GLU A 193 -13.11 -8.50 -16.58
CA GLU A 193 -14.44 -8.29 -15.99
C GLU A 193 -14.32 -7.72 -14.57
N PHE A 194 -13.43 -8.26 -13.74
CA PHE A 194 -13.12 -7.71 -12.42
C PHE A 194 -12.64 -6.26 -12.48
N ASN A 195 -11.69 -5.97 -13.36
CA ASN A 195 -11.16 -4.61 -13.55
C ASN A 195 -12.25 -3.62 -13.98
N ASP A 196 -13.14 -4.01 -14.91
CA ASP A 196 -14.24 -3.17 -15.38
C ASP A 196 -15.24 -2.86 -14.26
N LEU A 197 -15.50 -3.82 -13.36
CA LEU A 197 -16.33 -3.59 -12.17
C LEU A 197 -15.66 -2.64 -11.18
N LEU A 198 -14.34 -2.79 -10.97
CA LEU A 198 -13.59 -1.93 -10.08
C LEU A 198 -13.54 -0.48 -10.58
N ILE A 199 -13.32 -0.29 -11.89
CA ILE A 199 -13.36 1.05 -12.52
C ILE A 199 -14.73 1.70 -12.33
N LYS A 200 -15.83 0.95 -12.60
CA LYS A 200 -17.20 1.46 -12.42
C LYS A 200 -17.49 1.84 -10.98
N LYS A 201 -16.88 1.14 -10.02
CA LYS A 201 -17.05 1.45 -8.60
C LYS A 201 -16.26 2.68 -8.17
N ALA A 202 -15.12 2.95 -8.80
CA ALA A 202 -14.26 4.09 -8.50
C ALA A 202 -14.76 5.42 -9.10
N LEU A 203 -15.53 5.36 -10.20
CA LEU A 203 -16.18 6.51 -10.84
C LEU A 203 -17.52 6.86 -10.15
#